data_fb298172cdbe160d6d6b9501e98f17d3
#
_entry.id   fb298172cdbe160d6d6b9501e98f17d3
#
_cell.length_a   1.000
_cell.length_b   1.000
_cell.length_c   1.000
_cell.angle_alpha   90.00
_cell.angle_beta   90.00
_cell.angle_gamma   90.00
#
_symmetry.space_group_name_H-M   'P 1'
#
loop_
_entity.id
_entity.type
_entity.pdbx_description
1 polymer ?
#
loop_
_entity_poly.entity_id
_entity_poly.type
_entity_poly.pdbx_seq_one_letter_code
_entity_poly.pdbx_strand_id
1 'polypeptide(L)'
;MKFICAECGREYPLAGLDYQCQCGGLFQLSKAPGETVGASVSLGEVPTPVLRRKLGNTEVNLKLDYLQPTGSFKDRGAFVLINKLRELGIREVVEDSSGNAGAAIAGYCAAAGIRCNIYLPASTSAGKIKQVMAYKANLVKVPGSRDDTAQAILQAAKTIYYDSHVYNPLFFEGTKSLAYEIKAQVGIPDYIFVPAGNGTMLLGAYIGFRELGKLPRIIAVQSRNCAPVAAVFHGRMAEPPAPTVAEGIAIGQPMRLQEMVTAVRESHGDFITVDDDSVLRAQAMLGAMGIYIEPTAGAAVAGMLQYFPAGDNGLNIVVPLTGSGMKK
;
A
#
# COMPACT_ATOMS: atom_id res chain seq x y z
N MET A 1 -7.74 -20.79 6.41
CA MET A 1 -6.60 -19.94 5.96
C MET A 1 -5.32 -20.35 6.65
N LYS A 2 -4.18 -20.31 5.94
CA LYS A 2 -2.81 -20.52 6.46
C LYS A 2 -1.82 -19.73 5.62
N PHE A 3 -0.63 -19.48 6.14
CA PHE A 3 0.46 -18.94 5.36
C PHE A 3 1.23 -20.07 4.68
N ILE A 4 1.69 -19.82 3.45
CA ILE A 4 2.55 -20.73 2.69
C ILE A 4 3.76 -19.91 2.23
N CYS A 5 4.96 -20.46 2.42
CA CYS A 5 6.16 -19.85 1.89
C CYS A 5 6.17 -19.92 0.36
N ALA A 6 6.39 -18.77 -0.29
CA ALA A 6 6.45 -18.66 -1.75
C ALA A 6 7.62 -19.47 -2.37
N GLU A 7 8.73 -19.65 -1.62
CA GLU A 7 9.95 -20.31 -2.10
C GLU A 7 9.95 -21.83 -1.88
N CYS A 8 9.66 -22.27 -0.63
CA CYS A 8 9.81 -23.69 -0.26
C CYS A 8 8.49 -24.42 0.01
N GLY A 9 7.35 -23.76 -0.08
CA GLY A 9 6.03 -24.33 0.13
C GLY A 9 5.68 -24.70 1.58
N ARG A 10 6.55 -24.41 2.57
CA ARG A 10 6.29 -24.71 3.99
C ARG A 10 5.09 -23.91 4.49
N GLU A 11 4.24 -24.57 5.24
CA GLU A 11 3.02 -24.01 5.82
C GLU A 11 3.25 -23.48 7.23
N TYR A 12 2.55 -22.38 7.55
CA TYR A 12 2.61 -21.72 8.86
C TYR A 12 1.20 -21.32 9.34
N PRO A 13 0.92 -21.44 10.64
CA PRO A 13 -0.35 -20.97 11.20
C PRO A 13 -0.44 -19.44 11.18
N LEU A 14 -1.64 -18.89 10.96
CA LEU A 14 -1.86 -17.43 10.96
C LEU A 14 -1.56 -16.78 12.32
N ALA A 15 -1.76 -17.50 13.43
CA ALA A 15 -1.51 -17.01 14.79
C ALA A 15 -0.05 -17.16 15.25
N GLY A 16 0.83 -17.74 14.40
CA GLY A 16 2.25 -17.88 14.69
C GLY A 16 2.97 -16.52 14.70
N LEU A 17 4.12 -16.47 15.36
CA LEU A 17 4.97 -15.27 15.41
C LEU A 17 5.92 -15.16 14.20
N ASP A 18 5.97 -16.19 13.35
CA ASP A 18 6.79 -16.14 12.16
C ASP A 18 6.23 -15.12 11.17
N TYR A 19 6.97 -14.09 10.87
CA TYR A 19 6.64 -13.08 9.85
C TYR A 19 7.25 -13.40 8.49
N GLN A 20 8.22 -14.31 8.46
CA GLN A 20 8.93 -14.78 7.27
C GLN A 20 9.31 -16.25 7.46
N CYS A 21 9.44 -17.00 6.36
CA CYS A 21 9.87 -18.40 6.41
C CYS A 21 11.33 -18.54 6.87
N GLN A 22 11.66 -19.64 7.54
CA GLN A 22 13.03 -19.98 7.95
C GLN A 22 14.00 -20.07 6.76
N CYS A 23 13.52 -20.30 5.53
CA CYS A 23 14.37 -20.26 4.33
C CYS A 23 14.61 -18.83 3.78
N GLY A 24 14.04 -17.80 4.42
CA GLY A 24 14.07 -16.42 3.94
C GLY A 24 12.97 -16.04 2.95
N GLY A 25 12.14 -17.00 2.50
CA GLY A 25 11.03 -16.74 1.60
C GLY A 25 9.87 -15.99 2.28
N LEU A 26 9.14 -15.19 1.51
CA LEU A 26 7.97 -14.45 1.98
C LEU A 26 6.72 -15.33 1.98
N PHE A 27 5.76 -14.98 2.82
CA PHE A 27 4.50 -15.70 2.89
C PHE A 27 3.50 -15.23 1.83
N GLN A 28 2.72 -16.19 1.35
CA GLN A 28 1.47 -16.01 0.62
C GLN A 28 0.31 -16.56 1.46
N LEU A 29 -0.90 -16.03 1.24
CA LEU A 29 -2.11 -16.52 1.90
C LEU A 29 -2.72 -17.66 1.10
N SER A 30 -2.85 -18.83 1.75
CA SER A 30 -3.64 -19.94 1.24
C SER A 30 -4.99 -19.99 1.97
N LYS A 31 -6.07 -20.08 1.21
CA LYS A 31 -7.43 -20.13 1.73
C LYS A 31 -8.31 -21.03 0.86
N ALA A 32 -9.35 -21.59 1.46
CA ALA A 32 -10.38 -22.32 0.73
C ALA A 32 -11.20 -21.36 -0.18
N PRO A 33 -11.78 -21.86 -1.29
CA PRO A 33 -12.71 -21.07 -2.08
C PRO A 33 -13.86 -20.54 -1.22
N GLY A 34 -14.13 -19.23 -1.31
CA GLY A 34 -15.18 -18.56 -0.54
C GLY A 34 -14.82 -18.25 0.93
N GLU A 35 -13.66 -18.69 1.42
CA GLU A 35 -13.22 -18.34 2.77
C GLU A 35 -12.87 -16.85 2.85
N THR A 36 -13.54 -16.16 3.78
CA THR A 36 -13.37 -14.71 4.02
C THR A 36 -13.00 -14.44 5.47
N VAL A 37 -12.50 -13.24 5.76
CA VAL A 37 -12.27 -12.76 7.12
C VAL A 37 -13.55 -12.08 7.62
N GLY A 38 -13.95 -12.37 8.87
CA GLY A 38 -15.09 -11.73 9.50
C GLY A 38 -14.86 -10.23 9.72
N ALA A 39 -15.92 -9.44 9.66
CA ALA A 39 -15.89 -7.98 9.86
C ALA A 39 -16.45 -7.63 11.24
N SER A 40 -15.76 -8.01 12.31
CA SER A 40 -16.19 -7.73 13.70
C SER A 40 -15.75 -6.35 14.18
N VAL A 41 -14.83 -5.70 13.48
CA VAL A 41 -14.33 -4.34 13.73
C VAL A 41 -14.51 -3.54 12.46
N SER A 42 -15.12 -2.35 12.56
CA SER A 42 -15.30 -1.43 11.44
C SER A 42 -15.11 0.01 11.93
N LEU A 43 -14.55 0.84 11.10
CA LEU A 43 -14.50 2.30 11.26
C LEU A 43 -15.51 3.01 10.34
N GLY A 44 -16.45 2.26 9.76
CA GLY A 44 -17.44 2.77 8.81
C GLY A 44 -16.94 2.79 7.37
N GLU A 45 -16.18 1.76 6.96
CA GLU A 45 -15.69 1.60 5.59
C GLU A 45 -16.87 1.51 4.62
N VAL A 46 -16.76 2.29 3.56
CA VAL A 46 -17.68 2.25 2.42
C VAL A 46 -16.88 2.16 1.13
N PRO A 47 -17.45 1.62 0.06
CA PRO A 47 -16.81 1.70 -1.26
C PRO A 47 -16.47 3.15 -1.59
N THR A 48 -15.18 3.45 -1.78
CA THR A 48 -14.77 4.83 -2.07
C THR A 48 -15.31 5.28 -3.44
N PRO A 49 -15.69 6.55 -3.62
CA PRO A 49 -16.23 7.04 -4.88
C PRO A 49 -15.20 6.97 -6.01
N VAL A 50 -15.71 6.88 -7.24
CA VAL A 50 -14.96 7.17 -8.47
C VAL A 50 -15.45 8.51 -9.03
N LEU A 51 -14.50 9.39 -9.31
CA LEU A 51 -14.75 10.70 -9.87
C LEU A 51 -14.14 10.80 -11.25
N ARG A 52 -14.99 10.88 -12.30
CA ARG A 52 -14.51 11.08 -13.67
C ARG A 52 -14.09 12.54 -13.87
N ARG A 53 -12.88 12.76 -14.37
CA ARG A 53 -12.31 14.08 -14.67
C ARG A 53 -11.51 14.06 -15.96
N LYS A 54 -11.37 15.22 -16.57
CA LYS A 54 -10.41 15.45 -17.64
C LYS A 54 -9.17 16.13 -17.06
N LEU A 55 -8.02 15.48 -17.15
CA LEU A 55 -6.73 16.00 -16.73
C LEU A 55 -5.85 16.18 -17.97
N GLY A 56 -5.55 17.42 -18.34
CA GLY A 56 -4.96 17.72 -19.64
C GLY A 56 -5.89 17.27 -20.78
N ASN A 57 -5.41 16.38 -21.63
CA ASN A 57 -6.19 15.81 -22.74
C ASN A 57 -6.77 14.41 -22.43
N THR A 58 -6.54 13.88 -21.21
CA THR A 58 -6.92 12.51 -20.82
C THR A 58 -8.15 12.51 -19.93
N GLU A 59 -9.16 11.71 -20.27
CA GLU A 59 -10.27 11.39 -19.37
C GLU A 59 -9.84 10.27 -18.42
N VAL A 60 -10.05 10.46 -17.11
CA VAL A 60 -9.60 9.53 -16.09
C VAL A 60 -10.64 9.34 -15.00
N ASN A 61 -10.74 8.12 -14.52
CA ASN A 61 -11.53 7.74 -13.35
C ASN A 61 -10.62 7.80 -12.11
N LEU A 62 -10.77 8.83 -11.29
CA LEU A 62 -10.05 9.00 -10.04
C LEU A 62 -10.76 8.20 -8.94
N LYS A 63 -10.14 7.14 -8.44
CA LYS A 63 -10.63 6.35 -7.31
C LYS A 63 -10.22 7.02 -6.00
N LEU A 64 -11.15 7.56 -5.23
CA LEU A 64 -10.89 8.44 -4.09
C LEU A 64 -10.55 7.66 -2.81
N ASP A 65 -9.49 6.86 -2.83
CA ASP A 65 -9.10 5.99 -1.70
C ASP A 65 -8.58 6.77 -0.48
N TYR A 66 -8.28 8.05 -0.63
CA TYR A 66 -7.98 8.94 0.48
C TYR A 66 -9.19 9.24 1.37
N LEU A 67 -10.41 8.87 0.95
CA LEU A 67 -11.64 8.99 1.74
C LEU A 67 -11.88 7.79 2.68
N GLN A 68 -10.99 6.81 2.71
CA GLN A 68 -11.01 5.76 3.71
C GLN A 68 -10.91 6.36 5.14
N PRO A 69 -11.44 5.69 6.18
CA PRO A 69 -11.60 6.25 7.53
C PRO A 69 -10.37 6.91 8.15
N THR A 70 -9.16 6.34 7.96
CA THR A 70 -7.92 6.97 8.45
C THR A 70 -7.25 7.88 7.44
N GLY A 71 -7.87 8.11 6.28
CA GLY A 71 -7.39 9.02 5.24
C GLY A 71 -6.44 8.40 4.23
N SER A 72 -6.40 7.07 4.06
CA SER A 72 -5.61 6.42 3.02
C SER A 72 -6.09 5.01 2.70
N PHE A 73 -5.72 4.49 1.52
CA PHE A 73 -6.01 3.12 1.07
C PHE A 73 -5.51 2.02 2.01
N LYS A 74 -4.61 2.34 2.93
CA LYS A 74 -4.04 1.39 3.89
C LYS A 74 -5.11 0.77 4.79
N ASP A 75 -6.22 1.46 4.98
CA ASP A 75 -7.37 0.98 5.74
C ASP A 75 -7.92 -0.33 5.18
N ARG A 76 -7.90 -0.51 3.85
CA ARG A 76 -8.32 -1.77 3.21
C ARG A 76 -7.56 -2.97 3.76
N GLY A 77 -6.23 -2.83 3.85
CA GLY A 77 -5.36 -3.87 4.39
C GLY A 77 -5.49 -4.04 5.89
N ALA A 78 -5.47 -2.92 6.64
CA ALA A 78 -5.59 -2.92 8.09
C ALA A 78 -6.93 -3.51 8.56
N PHE A 79 -8.03 -3.21 7.85
CA PHE A 79 -9.35 -3.80 8.11
C PHE A 79 -9.30 -5.33 8.14
N VAL A 80 -8.80 -5.97 7.09
CA VAL A 80 -8.75 -7.43 7.00
C VAL A 80 -7.76 -8.01 8.00
N LEU A 81 -6.57 -7.44 8.09
CA LEU A 81 -5.52 -7.90 9.00
C LEU A 81 -6.00 -7.86 10.45
N ILE A 82 -6.46 -6.73 10.94
CA ILE A 82 -6.83 -6.56 12.35
C ILE A 82 -8.08 -7.36 12.72
N ASN A 83 -9.06 -7.47 11.82
CA ASN A 83 -10.22 -8.34 12.04
C ASN A 83 -9.78 -9.80 12.21
N LYS A 84 -8.85 -10.28 11.38
CA LYS A 84 -8.32 -11.64 11.50
C LYS A 84 -7.52 -11.84 12.78
N LEU A 85 -6.67 -10.89 13.16
CA LEU A 85 -5.92 -10.96 14.41
C LEU A 85 -6.84 -11.00 15.63
N ARG A 86 -7.92 -10.22 15.62
CA ARG A 86 -8.93 -10.26 16.67
C ARG A 86 -9.63 -11.63 16.75
N GLU A 87 -10.02 -12.20 15.60
CA GLU A 87 -10.60 -13.55 15.49
C GLU A 87 -9.66 -14.61 16.08
N LEU A 88 -8.35 -14.48 15.83
CA LEU A 88 -7.30 -15.39 16.35
C LEU A 88 -6.97 -15.15 17.84
N GLY A 89 -7.57 -14.16 18.48
CA GLY A 89 -7.33 -13.84 19.90
C GLY A 89 -6.03 -13.09 20.16
N ILE A 90 -5.37 -12.55 19.13
CA ILE A 90 -4.16 -11.71 19.29
C ILE A 90 -4.53 -10.43 20.02
N ARG A 91 -3.78 -10.08 21.05
CA ARG A 91 -4.05 -8.94 21.95
C ARG A 91 -3.02 -7.82 21.84
N GLU A 92 -1.90 -8.08 21.20
CA GLU A 92 -0.80 -7.12 21.08
C GLU A 92 -0.07 -7.33 19.77
N VAL A 93 0.31 -6.22 19.11
CA VAL A 93 1.01 -6.21 17.83
C VAL A 93 2.14 -5.18 17.83
N VAL A 94 3.10 -5.37 16.90
CA VAL A 94 4.16 -4.41 16.59
C VAL A 94 4.15 -4.07 15.10
N GLU A 95 4.30 -2.77 14.76
CA GLU A 95 4.37 -2.25 13.39
C GLU A 95 5.49 -1.19 13.29
N ASP A 96 6.16 -1.08 12.14
CA ASP A 96 7.32 -0.19 11.91
C ASP A 96 7.03 1.01 10.99
N SER A 97 5.77 1.33 10.79
CA SER A 97 5.38 2.49 9.97
C SER A 97 4.85 3.65 10.81
N SER A 98 5.47 4.82 10.66
CA SER A 98 4.94 6.09 11.20
C SER A 98 3.99 6.83 10.23
N GLY A 99 3.81 6.29 8.99
CA GLY A 99 3.00 6.90 7.93
C GLY A 99 1.59 6.33 7.86
N ASN A 100 1.07 6.25 6.64
CA ASN A 100 -0.30 5.78 6.37
C ASN A 100 -0.59 4.37 6.89
N ALA A 101 0.38 3.44 6.83
CA ALA A 101 0.18 2.08 7.34
C ALA A 101 0.06 2.09 8.87
N GLY A 102 1.00 2.72 9.57
CA GLY A 102 0.92 2.82 11.03
C GLY A 102 -0.33 3.53 11.52
N ALA A 103 -0.80 4.58 10.82
CA ALA A 103 -2.05 5.24 11.15
C ALA A 103 -3.26 4.32 10.98
N ALA A 104 -3.33 3.56 9.89
CA ALA A 104 -4.39 2.60 9.64
C ALA A 104 -4.38 1.47 10.69
N ILE A 105 -3.23 0.81 10.89
CA ILE A 105 -3.06 -0.24 11.90
C ILE A 105 -3.45 0.27 13.28
N ALA A 106 -2.94 1.43 13.70
CA ALA A 106 -3.26 2.00 15.02
C ALA A 106 -4.77 2.28 15.19
N GLY A 107 -5.44 2.82 14.15
CA GLY A 107 -6.86 3.10 14.17
C GLY A 107 -7.71 1.82 14.34
N TYR A 108 -7.43 0.80 13.54
CA TYR A 108 -8.13 -0.49 13.63
C TYR A 108 -7.80 -1.25 14.91
N CYS A 109 -6.56 -1.20 15.41
CA CYS A 109 -6.19 -1.78 16.70
C CYS A 109 -6.95 -1.11 17.84
N ALA A 110 -7.07 0.23 17.84
CA ALA A 110 -7.84 0.95 18.84
C ALA A 110 -9.31 0.49 18.88
N ALA A 111 -9.94 0.36 17.70
CA ALA A 111 -11.32 -0.13 17.60
C ALA A 111 -11.46 -1.62 17.99
N ALA A 112 -10.42 -2.43 17.77
CA ALA A 112 -10.38 -3.85 18.09
C ALA A 112 -10.09 -4.14 19.58
N GLY A 113 -9.58 -3.16 20.33
CA GLY A 113 -9.04 -3.36 21.69
C GLY A 113 -7.73 -4.16 21.68
N ILE A 114 -6.95 -4.05 20.61
CA ILE A 114 -5.61 -4.65 20.47
C ILE A 114 -4.56 -3.60 20.81
N ARG A 115 -3.59 -3.96 21.65
CA ARG A 115 -2.45 -3.09 21.97
C ARG A 115 -1.55 -2.96 20.74
N CYS A 116 -1.34 -1.73 20.27
CA CYS A 116 -0.53 -1.43 19.11
C CYS A 116 0.74 -0.71 19.54
N ASN A 117 1.91 -1.26 19.19
CA ASN A 117 3.20 -0.65 19.44
C ASN A 117 3.81 -0.26 18.08
N ILE A 118 3.98 1.05 17.86
CA ILE A 118 4.57 1.59 16.63
C ILE A 118 6.04 1.92 16.88
N TYR A 119 6.92 1.17 16.22
CA TYR A 119 8.37 1.40 16.25
C TYR A 119 8.75 2.45 15.23
N LEU A 120 9.51 3.45 15.64
CA LEU A 120 9.92 4.55 14.77
C LEU A 120 11.23 5.18 15.23
N PRO A 121 12.01 5.79 14.32
CA PRO A 121 13.20 6.54 14.69
C PRO A 121 12.86 7.65 15.68
N ALA A 122 13.71 7.86 16.69
CA ALA A 122 13.51 8.93 17.67
C ALA A 122 13.43 10.32 17.06
N SER A 123 14.03 10.51 15.87
CA SER A 123 13.99 11.74 15.06
C SER A 123 12.68 11.98 14.32
N THR A 124 11.72 11.04 14.33
CA THR A 124 10.45 11.20 13.62
C THR A 124 9.67 12.41 14.12
N SER A 125 9.28 13.30 13.20
CA SER A 125 8.59 14.54 13.55
C SER A 125 7.21 14.32 14.19
N ALA A 126 6.82 15.22 15.11
CA ALA A 126 5.53 15.15 15.80
C ALA A 126 4.33 15.19 14.84
N GLY A 127 4.43 15.89 13.72
CA GLY A 127 3.37 15.95 12.71
C GLY A 127 3.03 14.57 12.14
N LYS A 128 4.05 13.78 11.79
CA LYS A 128 3.88 12.43 11.21
C LYS A 128 3.22 11.42 12.14
N ILE A 129 3.35 11.59 13.45
CA ILE A 129 2.82 10.65 14.46
C ILE A 129 1.55 11.15 15.15
N LYS A 130 1.09 12.36 14.84
CA LYS A 130 -0.08 12.98 15.47
C LYS A 130 -1.33 12.09 15.42
N GLN A 131 -1.60 11.51 14.24
CA GLN A 131 -2.75 10.63 14.05
C GLN A 131 -2.59 9.32 14.83
N VAL A 132 -1.40 8.71 14.81
CA VAL A 132 -1.08 7.48 15.56
C VAL A 132 -1.27 7.70 17.08
N MET A 133 -0.81 8.85 17.58
CA MET A 133 -1.00 9.23 18.99
C MET A 133 -2.47 9.42 19.35
N ALA A 134 -3.28 10.01 18.47
CA ALA A 134 -4.72 10.20 18.69
C ALA A 134 -5.44 8.84 18.87
N TYR A 135 -4.97 7.78 18.22
CA TYR A 135 -5.47 6.42 18.37
C TYR A 135 -4.89 5.67 19.59
N LYS A 136 -4.09 6.37 20.42
CA LYS A 136 -3.47 5.84 21.65
C LYS A 136 -2.55 4.64 21.42
N ALA A 137 -1.94 4.52 20.25
CA ALA A 137 -0.89 3.55 20.02
C ALA A 137 0.34 3.90 20.87
N ASN A 138 1.03 2.88 21.38
CA ASN A 138 2.29 3.04 22.10
C ASN A 138 3.43 3.33 21.11
N LEU A 139 4.10 4.47 21.27
CA LEU A 139 5.22 4.85 20.42
C LEU A 139 6.54 4.37 21.03
N VAL A 140 7.21 3.44 20.36
CA VAL A 140 8.54 2.97 20.72
C VAL A 140 9.57 3.74 19.88
N LYS A 141 10.12 4.79 20.48
CA LYS A 141 11.14 5.64 19.84
C LYS A 141 12.50 4.97 19.93
N VAL A 142 13.05 4.55 18.80
CA VAL A 142 14.35 3.90 18.69
C VAL A 142 15.42 4.93 18.38
N PRO A 143 16.48 5.06 19.19
CA PRO A 143 17.63 5.91 18.86
C PRO A 143 18.33 5.40 17.59
N GLY A 144 18.84 6.33 16.76
CA GLY A 144 19.60 5.99 15.56
C GLY A 144 18.79 6.08 14.27
N SER A 145 19.06 5.18 13.33
CA SER A 145 18.59 5.16 11.97
C SER A 145 17.26 4.40 11.79
N ARG A 146 16.78 4.35 10.55
CA ARG A 146 15.69 3.45 10.15
C ARG A 146 16.08 1.98 10.29
N ASP A 147 17.35 1.65 10.03
CA ASP A 147 17.86 0.27 10.13
C ASP A 147 17.90 -0.18 11.59
N ASP A 148 18.27 0.71 12.52
CA ASP A 148 18.20 0.43 13.96
C ASP A 148 16.75 0.16 14.39
N THR A 149 15.80 0.93 13.86
CA THR A 149 14.36 0.70 14.11
C THR A 149 13.91 -0.65 13.56
N ALA A 150 14.33 -1.01 12.36
CA ALA A 150 14.02 -2.31 11.74
C ALA A 150 14.59 -3.47 12.58
N GLN A 151 15.81 -3.35 13.10
CA GLN A 151 16.38 -4.35 14.00
C GLN A 151 15.61 -4.46 15.32
N ALA A 152 15.24 -3.33 15.93
CA ALA A 152 14.50 -3.30 17.18
C ALA A 152 13.13 -3.99 17.06
N ILE A 153 12.40 -3.74 15.97
CA ILE A 153 11.09 -4.38 15.78
C ILE A 153 11.23 -5.89 15.53
N LEU A 154 12.26 -6.35 14.81
CA LEU A 154 12.51 -7.77 14.59
C LEU A 154 12.88 -8.51 15.90
N GLN A 155 13.47 -7.83 16.88
CA GLN A 155 13.66 -8.40 18.23
C GLN A 155 12.31 -8.51 18.97
N ALA A 156 11.45 -7.48 18.90
CA ALA A 156 10.12 -7.52 19.50
C ALA A 156 9.22 -8.58 18.85
N ALA A 157 9.35 -8.79 17.56
CA ALA A 157 8.61 -9.79 16.79
C ALA A 157 8.86 -11.24 17.22
N LYS A 158 9.91 -11.50 18.00
CA LYS A 158 10.15 -12.84 18.58
C LYS A 158 9.11 -13.24 19.64
N THR A 159 8.43 -12.27 20.23
CA THR A 159 7.48 -12.49 21.34
C THR A 159 6.14 -11.80 21.14
N ILE A 160 6.04 -10.83 20.23
CA ILE A 160 4.82 -10.08 19.91
C ILE A 160 4.54 -10.24 18.43
N TYR A 161 3.26 -10.37 18.06
CA TYR A 161 2.85 -10.52 16.66
C TYR A 161 3.26 -9.30 15.83
N TYR A 162 4.04 -9.54 14.76
CA TYR A 162 4.42 -8.51 13.81
C TYR A 162 3.36 -8.42 12.70
N ASP A 163 2.52 -7.39 12.77
CA ASP A 163 1.40 -7.18 11.86
C ASP A 163 1.76 -6.40 10.59
N SER A 164 3.02 -6.47 10.22
CA SER A 164 3.62 -5.75 9.10
C SER A 164 2.75 -5.71 7.84
N HIS A 165 2.47 -4.50 7.38
CA HIS A 165 1.76 -4.26 6.12
C HIS A 165 2.53 -4.75 4.86
N VAL A 166 3.80 -5.13 5.01
CA VAL A 166 4.67 -5.62 3.92
C VAL A 166 4.84 -7.13 3.97
N TYR A 167 5.09 -7.69 5.16
CA TYR A 167 5.32 -9.13 5.31
C TYR A 167 4.01 -9.92 5.35
N ASN A 168 2.96 -9.40 5.99
CA ASN A 168 1.75 -10.14 6.26
C ASN A 168 0.80 -10.21 5.04
N PRO A 169 0.53 -11.40 4.47
CA PRO A 169 -0.35 -11.55 3.29
C PRO A 169 -1.81 -11.13 3.53
N LEU A 170 -2.28 -11.13 4.77
CA LEU A 170 -3.64 -10.66 5.10
C LEU A 170 -3.84 -9.18 4.72
N PHE A 171 -2.77 -8.39 4.71
CA PHE A 171 -2.84 -7.00 4.29
C PHE A 171 -3.19 -6.89 2.79
N PHE A 172 -2.62 -7.77 1.97
CA PHE A 172 -2.92 -7.82 0.53
C PHE A 172 -4.32 -8.38 0.26
N GLU A 173 -4.79 -9.31 1.09
CA GLU A 173 -6.18 -9.80 1.06
C GLU A 173 -7.18 -8.65 1.26
N GLY A 174 -6.83 -7.66 2.06
CA GLY A 174 -7.63 -6.44 2.22
C GLY A 174 -7.50 -5.47 1.04
N THR A 175 -6.28 -5.15 0.61
CA THR A 175 -6.06 -4.17 -0.46
C THR A 175 -6.59 -4.62 -1.81
N LYS A 176 -6.78 -5.92 -2.07
CA LYS A 176 -7.41 -6.42 -3.30
C LYS A 176 -8.86 -5.97 -3.49
N SER A 177 -9.55 -5.56 -2.42
CA SER A 177 -10.92 -5.02 -2.49
C SER A 177 -11.05 -3.82 -3.43
N LEU A 178 -9.94 -3.09 -3.66
CA LEU A 178 -9.86 -2.02 -4.65
C LEU A 178 -10.31 -2.49 -6.03
N ALA A 179 -9.84 -3.65 -6.48
CA ALA A 179 -10.18 -4.18 -7.80
C ALA A 179 -11.67 -4.52 -7.94
N TYR A 180 -12.28 -5.07 -6.88
CA TYR A 180 -13.70 -5.40 -6.88
C TYR A 180 -14.58 -4.15 -6.94
N GLU A 181 -14.22 -3.11 -6.18
CA GLU A 181 -14.93 -1.83 -6.22
C GLU A 181 -14.80 -1.15 -7.59
N ILE A 182 -13.59 -1.11 -8.15
CA ILE A 182 -13.36 -0.54 -9.50
C ILE A 182 -14.21 -1.29 -10.53
N LYS A 183 -14.20 -2.63 -10.54
CA LYS A 183 -15.03 -3.42 -11.45
C LYS A 183 -16.51 -3.08 -11.33
N ALA A 184 -17.01 -2.96 -10.09
CA ALA A 184 -18.43 -2.66 -9.85
C ALA A 184 -18.81 -1.24 -10.30
N GLN A 185 -17.90 -0.27 -10.22
CA GLN A 185 -18.17 1.15 -10.47
C GLN A 185 -17.94 1.55 -11.92
N VAL A 186 -16.91 1.04 -12.58
CA VAL A 186 -16.47 1.48 -13.91
C VAL A 186 -16.06 0.34 -14.85
N GLY A 187 -16.31 -0.91 -14.45
CA GLY A 187 -15.82 -2.08 -15.17
C GLY A 187 -14.33 -2.34 -14.95
N ILE A 188 -13.79 -3.37 -15.61
CA ILE A 188 -12.34 -3.61 -15.56
C ILE A 188 -11.65 -2.60 -16.48
N PRO A 189 -10.74 -1.76 -15.97
CA PRO A 189 -10.10 -0.72 -16.75
C PRO A 189 -9.14 -1.30 -17.81
N ASP A 190 -8.80 -0.51 -18.82
CA ASP A 190 -7.72 -0.82 -19.74
C ASP A 190 -6.37 -0.58 -19.07
N TYR A 191 -6.28 0.48 -18.27
CA TYR A 191 -5.07 0.86 -17.51
C TYR A 191 -5.40 1.25 -16.08
N ILE A 192 -4.52 0.84 -15.15
CA ILE A 192 -4.51 1.36 -13.79
C ILE A 192 -3.12 1.89 -13.46
N PHE A 193 -3.03 3.16 -13.01
CA PHE A 193 -1.78 3.78 -12.58
C PHE A 193 -1.68 3.74 -11.05
N VAL A 194 -0.65 3.10 -10.52
CA VAL A 194 -0.48 2.93 -9.07
C VAL A 194 0.89 3.40 -8.60
N PRO A 195 0.98 4.17 -7.49
CA PRO A 195 2.27 4.52 -6.92
C PRO A 195 2.88 3.26 -6.26
N ALA A 196 4.16 2.98 -6.52
CA ALA A 196 4.81 1.74 -6.13
C ALA A 196 6.03 1.96 -5.22
N GLY A 197 5.85 1.77 -3.91
CA GLY A 197 6.93 1.62 -2.93
C GLY A 197 7.10 0.14 -2.56
N ASN A 198 6.55 -0.27 -1.41
CA ASN A 198 6.52 -1.69 -0.98
C ASN A 198 5.47 -2.56 -1.74
N GLY A 199 4.74 -2.00 -2.68
CA GLY A 199 3.82 -2.74 -3.55
C GLY A 199 2.46 -3.10 -2.97
N THR A 200 2.07 -2.61 -1.79
CA THR A 200 0.83 -3.03 -1.13
C THR A 200 -0.44 -2.75 -1.94
N MET A 201 -0.50 -1.63 -2.69
CA MET A 201 -1.62 -1.36 -3.60
C MET A 201 -1.49 -2.14 -4.90
N LEU A 202 -0.30 -2.15 -5.51
CA LEU A 202 -0.02 -2.84 -6.76
C LEU A 202 -0.37 -4.32 -6.68
N LEU A 203 0.17 -5.01 -5.68
CA LEU A 203 -0.06 -6.44 -5.48
C LEU A 203 -1.51 -6.74 -5.08
N GLY A 204 -2.14 -5.88 -4.27
CA GLY A 204 -3.56 -6.00 -3.97
C GLY A 204 -4.42 -5.88 -5.23
N ALA A 205 -4.19 -4.85 -6.06
CA ALA A 205 -4.89 -4.67 -7.33
C ALA A 205 -4.68 -5.88 -8.26
N TYR A 206 -3.42 -6.33 -8.42
CA TYR A 206 -3.08 -7.50 -9.22
C TYR A 206 -3.83 -8.76 -8.76
N ILE A 207 -3.79 -9.08 -7.44
CA ILE A 207 -4.51 -10.23 -6.88
C ILE A 207 -6.00 -10.13 -7.15
N GLY A 208 -6.60 -8.97 -6.87
CA GLY A 208 -8.04 -8.78 -7.04
C GLY A 208 -8.49 -8.87 -8.49
N PHE A 209 -7.79 -8.24 -9.44
CA PHE A 209 -8.13 -8.34 -10.87
C PHE A 209 -7.87 -9.74 -11.43
N ARG A 210 -6.84 -10.45 -10.95
CA ARG A 210 -6.61 -11.85 -11.33
C ARG A 210 -7.75 -12.75 -10.86
N GLU A 211 -8.25 -12.58 -9.63
CA GLU A 211 -9.43 -13.29 -9.14
C GLU A 211 -10.71 -12.96 -9.93
N LEU A 212 -10.79 -11.77 -10.52
CA LEU A 212 -11.88 -11.36 -11.42
C LEU A 212 -11.74 -11.90 -12.85
N GLY A 213 -10.65 -12.62 -13.13
CA GLY A 213 -10.40 -13.29 -14.43
C GLY A 213 -9.89 -12.38 -15.55
N LYS A 214 -9.61 -11.10 -15.29
CA LYS A 214 -9.06 -10.18 -16.30
C LYS A 214 -8.16 -9.11 -15.62
N LEU A 215 -6.92 -8.99 -16.08
CA LEU A 215 -5.97 -7.99 -15.61
C LEU A 215 -6.05 -6.73 -16.50
N PRO A 216 -6.13 -5.52 -15.90
CA PRO A 216 -5.80 -4.28 -16.62
C PRO A 216 -4.28 -4.21 -16.84
N ARG A 217 -3.81 -3.36 -17.71
CA ARG A 217 -2.39 -2.99 -17.74
C ARG A 217 -2.05 -2.17 -16.50
N ILE A 218 -1.20 -2.71 -15.64
CA ILE A 218 -0.77 -2.05 -14.41
C ILE A 218 0.45 -1.20 -14.73
N ILE A 219 0.31 0.12 -14.66
CA ILE A 219 1.42 1.06 -14.78
C ILE A 219 1.85 1.47 -13.36
N ALA A 220 2.97 0.92 -12.94
CA ALA A 220 3.55 1.18 -11.64
C ALA A 220 4.45 2.43 -11.69
N VAL A 221 4.17 3.41 -10.83
CA VAL A 221 4.87 4.70 -10.84
C VAL A 221 5.79 4.80 -9.63
N GLN A 222 7.08 5.02 -9.87
CA GLN A 222 8.08 5.30 -8.86
C GLN A 222 8.60 6.74 -8.98
N SER A 223 9.16 7.28 -7.89
CA SER A 223 9.93 8.53 -7.98
C SER A 223 11.24 8.27 -8.71
N ARG A 224 11.65 9.20 -9.59
CA ARG A 224 12.99 9.14 -10.23
C ARG A 224 14.12 9.08 -9.21
N ASN A 225 13.92 9.71 -8.05
CA ASN A 225 14.89 9.72 -6.95
C ASN A 225 14.94 8.39 -6.17
N CYS A 226 13.98 7.47 -6.37
CA CYS A 226 13.95 6.17 -5.72
C CYS A 226 13.15 5.18 -6.55
N ALA A 227 13.79 4.51 -7.52
CA ALA A 227 13.15 3.65 -8.52
C ALA A 227 13.80 2.26 -8.66
N PRO A 228 14.04 1.52 -7.57
CA PRO A 228 14.77 0.25 -7.65
C PRO A 228 13.99 -0.81 -8.44
N VAL A 229 12.65 -0.85 -8.36
CA VAL A 229 11.84 -1.86 -9.07
C VAL A 229 11.79 -1.57 -10.56
N ALA A 230 11.64 -0.29 -10.95
CA ALA A 230 11.70 0.13 -12.35
C ALA A 230 13.05 -0.21 -12.98
N ALA A 231 14.16 -0.02 -12.25
CA ALA A 231 15.50 -0.38 -12.72
C ALA A 231 15.59 -1.89 -13.01
N VAL A 232 15.20 -2.74 -12.05
CA VAL A 232 15.21 -4.21 -12.23
C VAL A 232 14.27 -4.66 -13.35
N PHE A 233 13.07 -4.09 -13.43
CA PHE A 233 12.10 -4.41 -14.48
C PHE A 233 12.66 -4.18 -15.88
N HIS A 234 13.40 -3.09 -16.06
CA HIS A 234 14.03 -2.72 -17.32
C HIS A 234 15.47 -3.26 -17.50
N GLY A 235 15.93 -4.16 -16.62
CA GLY A 235 17.26 -4.76 -16.71
C GLY A 235 18.41 -3.77 -16.47
N ARG A 236 18.18 -2.73 -15.65
CA ARG A 236 19.17 -1.70 -15.28
C ARG A 236 19.59 -1.82 -13.83
N MET A 237 20.74 -1.26 -13.48
CA MET A 237 21.12 -1.09 -12.08
C MET A 237 20.28 0.03 -11.44
N ALA A 238 19.87 -0.18 -10.19
CA ALA A 238 19.21 0.85 -9.43
C ALA A 238 20.21 1.91 -8.94
N GLU A 239 19.86 3.17 -9.12
CA GLU A 239 20.59 4.27 -8.51
C GLU A 239 20.37 4.29 -6.99
N PRO A 240 21.35 4.77 -6.21
CA PRO A 240 21.14 4.98 -4.78
C PRO A 240 19.92 5.86 -4.51
N PRO A 241 19.06 5.51 -3.53
CA PRO A 241 17.88 6.30 -3.25
C PRO A 241 18.23 7.69 -2.73
N ALA A 242 17.55 8.70 -3.27
CA ALA A 242 17.65 10.10 -2.83
C ALA A 242 16.29 10.59 -2.30
N PRO A 243 16.25 11.70 -1.54
CA PRO A 243 15.01 12.28 -1.05
C PRO A 243 14.03 12.63 -2.17
N THR A 244 12.74 12.44 -1.90
CA THR A 244 11.64 12.78 -2.80
C THR A 244 10.43 13.29 -2.01
N VAL A 245 9.62 14.14 -2.62
CA VAL A 245 8.35 14.60 -2.03
C VAL A 245 7.33 13.45 -1.90
N ALA A 246 7.45 12.42 -2.73
CA ALA A 246 6.60 11.22 -2.71
C ALA A 246 7.10 10.20 -1.69
N GLU A 247 7.23 10.60 -0.41
CA GLU A 247 7.82 9.81 0.67
C GLU A 247 7.22 8.39 0.83
N GLY A 248 5.93 8.21 0.54
CA GLY A 248 5.24 6.92 0.67
C GLY A 248 5.74 5.85 -0.32
N ILE A 249 6.48 6.25 -1.36
CA ILE A 249 7.12 5.34 -2.34
C ILE A 249 8.64 5.45 -2.35
N ALA A 250 9.24 6.18 -1.41
CA ALA A 250 10.69 6.30 -1.25
C ALA A 250 11.28 5.06 -0.54
N ILE A 251 11.16 3.90 -1.17
CA ILE A 251 11.60 2.60 -0.64
C ILE A 251 12.76 2.08 -1.47
N GLY A 252 13.98 2.17 -0.93
CA GLY A 252 15.20 1.75 -1.64
C GLY A 252 15.35 0.24 -1.79
N GLN A 253 14.80 -0.55 -0.87
CA GLN A 253 14.88 -2.01 -0.87
C GLN A 253 13.50 -2.64 -0.61
N PRO A 254 12.61 -2.66 -1.62
CA PRO A 254 11.29 -3.26 -1.47
C PRO A 254 11.38 -4.77 -1.29
N MET A 255 10.84 -5.31 -0.20
CA MET A 255 10.88 -6.75 0.10
C MET A 255 10.18 -7.61 -0.96
N ARG A 256 9.10 -7.11 -1.57
CA ARG A 256 8.31 -7.82 -2.59
C ARG A 256 8.64 -7.39 -4.02
N LEU A 257 9.91 -7.01 -4.27
CA LEU A 257 10.37 -6.52 -5.56
C LEU A 257 10.03 -7.50 -6.70
N GLN A 258 10.38 -8.76 -6.54
CA GLN A 258 10.15 -9.78 -7.58
C GLN A 258 8.66 -10.04 -7.83
N GLU A 259 7.84 -10.04 -6.78
CA GLU A 259 6.39 -10.17 -6.91
C GLU A 259 5.79 -8.99 -7.70
N MET A 260 6.26 -7.76 -7.46
CA MET A 260 5.84 -6.58 -8.21
C MET A 260 6.24 -6.65 -9.68
N VAL A 261 7.49 -7.05 -9.96
CA VAL A 261 7.98 -7.24 -11.34
C VAL A 261 7.13 -8.27 -12.08
N THR A 262 6.85 -9.40 -11.46
CA THR A 262 6.00 -10.46 -12.02
C THR A 262 4.58 -9.96 -12.29
N ALA A 263 3.96 -9.28 -11.34
CA ALA A 263 2.59 -8.76 -11.47
C ALA A 263 2.45 -7.77 -12.63
N VAL A 264 3.43 -6.86 -12.80
CA VAL A 264 3.42 -5.89 -13.88
C VAL A 264 3.66 -6.55 -15.23
N ARG A 265 4.57 -7.53 -15.33
CA ARG A 265 4.81 -8.30 -16.56
C ARG A 265 3.58 -9.09 -16.98
N GLU A 266 2.94 -9.81 -16.06
CA GLU A 266 1.72 -10.59 -16.34
C GLU A 266 0.53 -9.72 -16.76
N SER A 267 0.47 -8.48 -16.29
CA SER A 267 -0.53 -7.50 -16.68
C SER A 267 -0.23 -6.81 -18.02
N HIS A 268 0.87 -7.15 -18.70
CA HIS A 268 1.38 -6.42 -19.86
C HIS A 268 1.55 -4.91 -19.60
N GLY A 269 1.87 -4.56 -18.35
CA GLY A 269 2.06 -3.20 -17.88
C GLY A 269 3.50 -2.71 -17.98
N ASP A 270 3.81 -1.67 -17.23
CA ASP A 270 5.14 -1.06 -17.22
C ASP A 270 5.47 -0.45 -15.86
N PHE A 271 6.76 -0.23 -15.60
CA PHE A 271 7.27 0.64 -14.55
C PHE A 271 7.78 1.94 -15.15
N ILE A 272 7.23 3.05 -14.68
CA ILE A 272 7.67 4.39 -15.11
C ILE A 272 8.15 5.22 -13.92
N THR A 273 8.93 6.25 -14.19
CA THR A 273 9.42 7.16 -13.15
C THR A 273 8.99 8.59 -13.42
N VAL A 274 8.69 9.32 -12.34
CA VAL A 274 8.32 10.74 -12.38
C VAL A 274 9.27 11.54 -11.48
N ASP A 275 9.52 12.81 -11.84
CA ASP A 275 10.26 13.75 -10.99
C ASP A 275 9.32 14.46 -10.00
N ASP A 276 9.92 15.04 -8.97
CA ASP A 276 9.21 15.73 -7.89
C ASP A 276 8.40 16.95 -8.40
N ASP A 277 8.90 17.68 -9.38
CA ASP A 277 8.19 18.81 -9.98
C ASP A 277 6.89 18.34 -10.67
N SER A 278 6.93 17.23 -11.39
CA SER A 278 5.74 16.63 -12.03
C SER A 278 4.72 16.17 -10.99
N VAL A 279 5.19 15.59 -9.88
CA VAL A 279 4.33 15.19 -8.75
C VAL A 279 3.63 16.41 -8.15
N LEU A 280 4.37 17.49 -7.89
CA LEU A 280 3.82 18.73 -7.31
C LEU A 280 2.86 19.43 -8.27
N ARG A 281 3.15 19.45 -9.58
CA ARG A 281 2.22 19.98 -10.59
C ARG A 281 0.92 19.17 -10.64
N ALA A 282 0.98 17.85 -10.58
CA ALA A 282 -0.21 17.00 -10.55
C ALA A 282 -1.04 17.23 -9.27
N GLN A 283 -0.38 17.38 -8.12
CA GLN A 283 -1.03 17.71 -6.85
C GLN A 283 -1.72 19.09 -6.92
N ALA A 284 -1.04 20.11 -7.45
CA ALA A 284 -1.60 21.45 -7.62
C ALA A 284 -2.79 21.47 -8.60
N MET A 285 -2.71 20.71 -9.71
CA MET A 285 -3.81 20.56 -10.66
C MET A 285 -5.06 19.98 -9.99
N LEU A 286 -4.94 18.93 -9.20
CA LEU A 286 -6.05 18.36 -8.44
C LEU A 286 -6.54 19.31 -7.33
N GLY A 287 -5.63 20.02 -6.68
CA GLY A 287 -5.96 21.04 -5.68
C GLY A 287 -6.85 22.14 -6.25
N ALA A 288 -6.55 22.61 -7.47
CA ALA A 288 -7.38 23.58 -8.20
C ALA A 288 -8.78 23.04 -8.56
N MET A 289 -8.98 21.74 -8.51
CA MET A 289 -10.29 21.05 -8.69
C MET A 289 -10.97 20.70 -7.36
N GLY A 290 -10.43 21.16 -6.21
CA GLY A 290 -10.96 20.85 -4.88
C GLY A 290 -10.56 19.47 -4.33
N ILE A 291 -9.55 18.81 -4.92
CA ILE A 291 -9.07 17.48 -4.51
C ILE A 291 -7.70 17.62 -3.87
N TYR A 292 -7.63 17.52 -2.53
CA TYR A 292 -6.39 17.68 -1.79
C TYR A 292 -5.80 16.35 -1.36
N ILE A 293 -4.72 15.94 -2.03
CA ILE A 293 -4.06 14.65 -1.86
C ILE A 293 -2.61 14.80 -1.38
N GLU A 294 -2.04 13.73 -0.84
CA GLU A 294 -0.60 13.66 -0.55
C GLU A 294 0.23 13.56 -1.84
N PRO A 295 1.53 13.96 -1.84
CA PRO A 295 2.40 13.86 -3.02
C PRO A 295 2.52 12.44 -3.58
N THR A 296 2.52 11.40 -2.74
CA THR A 296 2.54 10.00 -3.19
C THR A 296 1.38 9.68 -4.14
N ALA A 297 0.18 10.17 -3.85
CA ALA A 297 -0.97 10.02 -4.76
C ALA A 297 -0.78 10.84 -6.04
N GLY A 298 -0.15 12.02 -5.94
CA GLY A 298 0.22 12.88 -7.07
C GLY A 298 1.17 12.18 -8.06
N ALA A 299 2.04 11.29 -7.57
CA ALA A 299 2.96 10.56 -8.44
C ALA A 299 2.23 9.69 -9.47
N ALA A 300 1.16 9.00 -9.08
CA ALA A 300 0.36 8.19 -10.03
C ALA A 300 -0.32 9.06 -11.10
N VAL A 301 -0.83 10.22 -10.71
CA VAL A 301 -1.43 11.19 -11.65
C VAL A 301 -0.38 11.77 -12.60
N ALA A 302 0.80 12.15 -12.09
CA ALA A 302 1.92 12.61 -12.91
C ALA A 302 2.35 11.55 -13.93
N GLY A 303 2.44 10.29 -13.48
CA GLY A 303 2.75 9.15 -14.34
C GLY A 303 1.72 8.95 -15.46
N MET A 304 0.43 9.05 -15.16
CA MET A 304 -0.64 8.96 -16.14
C MET A 304 -0.54 10.09 -17.17
N LEU A 305 -0.34 11.33 -16.75
CA LEU A 305 -0.17 12.48 -17.65
C LEU A 305 1.07 12.34 -18.55
N GLN A 306 2.17 11.81 -18.02
CA GLN A 306 3.40 11.53 -18.76
C GLN A 306 3.18 10.40 -19.80
N TYR A 307 2.39 9.39 -19.46
CA TYR A 307 2.16 8.20 -20.29
C TYR A 307 1.23 8.51 -21.47
N PHE A 308 0.24 9.41 -21.28
CA PHE A 308 -0.75 9.83 -22.28
C PHE A 308 -0.68 11.34 -22.58
N PRO A 309 0.43 11.86 -23.13
CA PRO A 309 0.57 13.30 -23.34
C PRO A 309 -0.39 13.85 -24.43
N ALA A 310 -0.78 13.01 -25.38
CA ALA A 310 -1.71 13.39 -26.46
C ALA A 310 -3.18 13.10 -26.15
N GLY A 311 -3.47 12.45 -25.00
CA GLY A 311 -4.79 11.98 -24.63
C GLY A 311 -4.94 10.46 -24.69
N ASP A 312 -6.08 9.96 -24.25
CA ASP A 312 -6.35 8.54 -23.95
C ASP A 312 -7.09 7.79 -25.06
N ASN A 313 -7.52 8.47 -26.12
CA ASN A 313 -8.29 7.87 -27.23
C ASN A 313 -9.53 7.04 -26.77
N GLY A 314 -10.16 7.42 -25.67
CA GLY A 314 -11.36 6.77 -25.13
C GLY A 314 -11.11 5.52 -24.29
N LEU A 315 -9.90 5.32 -23.79
CA LEU A 315 -9.55 4.23 -22.89
C LEU A 315 -10.17 4.41 -21.49
N ASN A 316 -10.51 3.29 -20.85
CA ASN A 316 -10.93 3.29 -19.46
C ASN A 316 -9.67 3.29 -18.55
N ILE A 317 -9.30 4.47 -18.05
CA ILE A 317 -8.12 4.68 -17.20
C ILE A 317 -8.57 4.92 -15.77
N VAL A 318 -7.94 4.23 -14.80
CA VAL A 318 -8.18 4.43 -13.38
C VAL A 318 -6.89 4.86 -12.69
N VAL A 319 -7.00 5.88 -11.83
CA VAL A 319 -5.91 6.31 -10.94
C VAL A 319 -6.43 6.37 -9.50
N PRO A 320 -5.99 5.45 -8.62
CA PRO A 320 -6.30 5.54 -7.19
C PRO A 320 -5.56 6.71 -6.54
N LEU A 321 -6.29 7.59 -5.89
CA LEU A 321 -5.76 8.66 -5.05
C LEU A 321 -5.55 8.12 -3.64
N THR A 322 -4.33 7.72 -3.33
CA THR A 322 -3.97 6.81 -2.23
C THR A 322 -4.06 7.38 -0.84
N GLY A 323 -3.88 8.68 -0.67
CA GLY A 323 -3.85 9.31 0.65
C GLY A 323 -4.19 10.79 0.61
N SER A 324 -4.79 11.26 1.71
CA SER A 324 -5.23 12.63 1.90
C SER A 324 -4.05 13.59 2.13
N GLY A 325 -4.11 14.77 1.54
CA GLY A 325 -3.18 15.86 1.81
C GLY A 325 -3.33 16.47 3.21
N MET A 326 -4.43 16.18 3.91
CA MET A 326 -4.70 16.70 5.27
C MET A 326 -3.93 15.98 6.37
N LYS A 327 -3.17 14.93 6.06
CA LYS A 327 -2.42 14.11 7.03
C LYS A 327 -1.04 14.65 7.39
N LYS A 328 -0.62 15.78 6.86
CA LYS A 328 0.68 16.43 7.12
C LYS A 328 0.61 17.52 8.16
#